data_3e0cc5fdb0a006e34c2439423514a742
#
_entry.id   3e0cc5fdb0a006e34c2439423514a742
#
_cell.length_a   1.000
_cell.length_b   1.000
_cell.length_c   1.000
_cell.angle_alpha   90.00
_cell.angle_beta   90.00
_cell.angle_gamma   90.00
#
_symmetry.space_group_name_H-M   'P 1'
#
loop_
_entity.id
_entity.type
_entity.pdbx_description
1 polymer ?
#
loop_
_entity_poly.entity_id
_entity_poly.type
_entity_poly.pdbx_seq_one_letter_code
_entity_poly.pdbx_strand_id
1 'polypeptide(L)'
;MHLPVSVTQDELLEVLLQVAPVRPVFIWGAPGIGKSALVEKFADEVGLPCVSLLGSQLAPEDIIGIPQIRGETSEFLPPKMIARKEPYVLFLDELNACTQEVQKAFYSLIHERRIREYHLPEGSIVIGAGNRAEDSAIVKTMSSALLNRMFHVQLKADVGQWIKWAQAEGLHPWVIDYIIQRPDHLFSEPPKTEEPFSTPRSWHMLSDALKEYRAGEQDISQETLKMMAYACLLEQHAGMFLAYTKTLRNTHLLDDIIAQKAKWPDKPENRDVLYFLAQSFRARLLAELPKSKQGISGGMLSFAYRAKGMIKELAVINFEIAQMTVAADGAEALPDWFMMEIIRDLPRLVG
;
A
#
# COMPACT_ATOMS: atom_id res chain seq x y z
N MET A 1 -12.89 -2.11 13.72
CA MET A 1 -12.06 -2.80 14.73
C MET A 1 -10.66 -2.25 14.62
N HIS A 2 -10.13 -1.71 15.68
CA HIS A 2 -8.76 -1.20 15.70
C HIS A 2 -7.90 -2.17 16.52
N LEU A 3 -6.92 -2.81 15.87
CA LEU A 3 -5.92 -3.63 16.55
C LEU A 3 -4.75 -2.71 16.97
N PRO A 4 -4.24 -2.83 18.19
CA PRO A 4 -3.18 -1.95 18.69
C PRO A 4 -1.83 -2.19 18.01
N VAL A 5 -1.67 -3.32 17.31
CA VAL A 5 -0.45 -3.72 16.62
C VAL A 5 -0.78 -4.03 15.16
N SER A 6 -0.02 -3.47 14.26
CA SER A 6 -0.02 -3.80 12.83
C SER A 6 1.31 -4.41 12.43
N VAL A 7 1.26 -5.36 11.50
CA VAL A 7 2.41 -6.10 11.01
C VAL A 7 2.72 -5.75 9.55
N THR A 8 3.95 -5.91 9.16
CA THR A 8 4.43 -5.82 7.78
C THR A 8 4.10 -7.11 7.01
N GLN A 9 4.39 -7.15 5.71
CA GLN A 9 4.14 -8.34 4.89
C GLN A 9 4.98 -9.54 5.33
N ASP A 10 6.26 -9.34 5.65
CA ASP A 10 7.16 -10.41 6.08
C ASP A 10 6.73 -10.96 7.46
N GLU A 11 6.40 -10.08 8.42
CA GLU A 11 5.86 -10.48 9.72
C GLU A 11 4.53 -11.22 9.60
N LEU A 12 3.65 -10.80 8.67
CA LEU A 12 2.40 -11.50 8.43
C LEU A 12 2.63 -12.88 7.83
N LEU A 13 3.57 -13.02 6.90
CA LEU A 13 3.91 -14.32 6.32
C LEU A 13 4.40 -15.29 7.42
N GLU A 14 5.25 -14.82 8.34
CA GLU A 14 5.68 -15.61 9.50
C GLU A 14 4.48 -16.03 10.37
N VAL A 15 3.58 -15.11 10.68
CA VAL A 15 2.34 -15.42 11.42
C VAL A 15 1.51 -16.47 10.69
N LEU A 16 1.35 -16.35 9.37
CA LEU A 16 0.60 -17.33 8.58
C LEU A 16 1.25 -18.71 8.64
N LEU A 17 2.56 -18.80 8.51
CA LEU A 17 3.30 -20.08 8.57
C LEU A 17 3.15 -20.77 9.93
N GLN A 18 3.10 -20.02 11.03
CA GLN A 18 3.04 -20.58 12.38
C GLN A 18 1.58 -20.81 12.86
N VAL A 19 0.65 -19.91 12.54
CA VAL A 19 -0.69 -19.90 13.13
C VAL A 19 -1.74 -20.51 12.20
N ALA A 20 -1.68 -20.23 10.89
CA ALA A 20 -2.74 -20.63 9.96
C ALA A 20 -2.95 -22.16 9.85
N PRO A 21 -1.94 -23.03 10.01
CA PRO A 21 -2.15 -24.49 10.03
C PRO A 21 -3.03 -24.98 11.20
N VAL A 22 -3.06 -24.25 12.33
CA VAL A 22 -3.76 -24.65 13.54
C VAL A 22 -5.00 -23.83 13.85
N ARG A 23 -5.08 -22.58 13.35
CA ARG A 23 -6.20 -21.66 13.58
C ARG A 23 -6.52 -20.87 12.33
N PRO A 24 -7.80 -20.61 12.02
CA PRO A 24 -8.15 -19.66 10.97
C PRO A 24 -7.62 -18.28 11.27
N VAL A 25 -7.00 -17.63 10.29
CA VAL A 25 -6.43 -16.26 10.42
C VAL A 25 -7.31 -15.29 9.64
N PHE A 26 -7.55 -14.11 10.19
CA PHE A 26 -8.23 -13.01 9.51
C PHE A 26 -7.30 -11.80 9.36
N ILE A 27 -7.10 -11.38 8.11
CA ILE A 27 -6.21 -10.29 7.74
C ILE A 27 -7.03 -9.02 7.52
N TRP A 28 -6.85 -8.04 8.41
CA TRP A 28 -7.36 -6.69 8.25
C TRP A 28 -6.37 -5.85 7.47
N GLY A 29 -6.85 -5.00 6.56
CA GLY A 29 -5.99 -4.04 5.87
C GLY A 29 -6.74 -3.28 4.79
N ALA A 30 -6.20 -2.13 4.41
CA ALA A 30 -6.77 -1.26 3.39
C ALA A 30 -6.89 -1.95 2.01
N PRO A 31 -7.77 -1.49 1.13
CA PRO A 31 -7.85 -1.98 -0.25
C PRO A 31 -6.51 -1.77 -0.97
N GLY A 32 -6.13 -2.72 -1.82
CA GLY A 32 -4.93 -2.60 -2.67
C GLY A 32 -3.57 -2.74 -1.96
N ILE A 33 -3.55 -3.08 -0.65
CA ILE A 33 -2.32 -3.23 0.15
C ILE A 33 -1.56 -4.55 -0.11
N GLY A 34 -2.15 -5.49 -0.86
CA GLY A 34 -1.50 -6.76 -1.22
C GLY A 34 -1.93 -7.98 -0.39
N LYS A 35 -3.09 -7.95 0.32
CA LYS A 35 -3.58 -9.07 1.12
C LYS A 35 -3.67 -10.39 0.34
N SER A 36 -4.33 -10.36 -0.83
CA SER A 36 -4.57 -11.55 -1.65
C SER A 36 -3.26 -12.11 -2.21
N ALA A 37 -2.38 -11.26 -2.73
CA ALA A 37 -1.06 -11.67 -3.22
C ALA A 37 -0.20 -12.34 -2.12
N LEU A 38 -0.31 -11.85 -0.88
CA LEU A 38 0.42 -12.43 0.24
C LEU A 38 -0.12 -13.83 0.62
N VAL A 39 -1.45 -14.04 0.53
CA VAL A 39 -2.04 -15.36 0.78
C VAL A 39 -1.69 -16.34 -0.34
N GLU A 40 -1.64 -15.91 -1.58
CA GLU A 40 -1.16 -16.72 -2.70
C GLU A 40 0.32 -17.11 -2.51
N LYS A 41 1.18 -16.16 -2.17
CA LYS A 41 2.58 -16.43 -1.85
C LYS A 41 2.72 -17.43 -0.68
N PHE A 42 1.93 -17.27 0.37
CA PHE A 42 1.90 -18.22 1.49
C PHE A 42 1.49 -19.63 1.02
N ALA A 43 0.46 -19.75 0.17
CA ALA A 43 0.01 -21.03 -0.35
C ALA A 43 1.11 -21.72 -1.18
N ASP A 44 1.83 -20.97 -1.99
CA ASP A 44 2.98 -21.47 -2.76
C ASP A 44 4.13 -21.96 -1.82
N GLU A 45 4.43 -21.21 -0.77
CA GLU A 45 5.48 -21.60 0.21
C GLU A 45 5.14 -22.88 0.98
N VAL A 46 3.87 -23.10 1.31
CA VAL A 46 3.42 -24.34 1.97
C VAL A 46 3.12 -25.47 0.98
N GLY A 47 3.22 -25.22 -0.33
CA GLY A 47 2.99 -26.21 -1.39
C GLY A 47 1.52 -26.64 -1.53
N LEU A 48 0.57 -25.77 -1.18
CA LEU A 48 -0.86 -26.05 -1.27
C LEU A 48 -1.52 -25.18 -2.35
N PRO A 49 -2.47 -25.74 -3.15
CA PRO A 49 -3.24 -24.91 -4.06
C PRO A 49 -4.10 -23.91 -3.30
N CYS A 50 -4.14 -22.65 -3.76
CA CYS A 50 -5.01 -21.61 -3.21
C CYS A 50 -6.37 -21.59 -3.92
N VAL A 51 -7.45 -21.58 -3.14
CA VAL A 51 -8.82 -21.36 -3.62
C VAL A 51 -9.33 -20.07 -3.02
N SER A 52 -9.39 -19.04 -3.85
CA SER A 52 -9.89 -17.72 -3.43
C SER A 52 -11.39 -17.61 -3.72
N LEU A 53 -12.16 -17.23 -2.72
CA LEU A 53 -13.59 -16.92 -2.81
C LEU A 53 -13.81 -15.46 -2.43
N LEU A 54 -14.35 -14.69 -3.37
CA LEU A 54 -14.67 -13.28 -3.14
C LEU A 54 -16.06 -13.18 -2.50
N GLY A 55 -16.08 -12.95 -1.19
CA GLY A 55 -17.31 -13.02 -0.38
C GLY A 55 -18.40 -12.05 -0.82
N SER A 56 -18.04 -10.86 -1.31
CA SER A 56 -19.00 -9.87 -1.81
C SER A 56 -19.80 -10.31 -3.03
N GLN A 57 -19.34 -11.32 -3.77
CA GLN A 57 -19.98 -11.85 -4.99
C GLN A 57 -20.77 -13.15 -4.75
N LEU A 58 -20.71 -13.73 -3.55
CA LEU A 58 -21.31 -15.02 -3.27
C LEU A 58 -22.73 -14.91 -2.71
N ALA A 59 -23.56 -15.83 -3.14
CA ALA A 59 -24.82 -16.16 -2.49
C ALA A 59 -24.64 -17.35 -1.52
N PRO A 60 -25.51 -17.54 -0.52
CA PRO A 60 -25.40 -18.67 0.40
C PRO A 60 -25.35 -20.04 -0.30
N GLU A 61 -26.03 -20.18 -1.42
CA GLU A 61 -26.09 -21.41 -2.23
C GLU A 61 -24.74 -21.74 -2.86
N ASP A 62 -23.92 -20.72 -3.16
CA ASP A 62 -22.58 -20.90 -3.70
C ASP A 62 -21.63 -21.53 -2.67
N ILE A 63 -22.00 -21.54 -1.41
CA ILE A 63 -21.23 -22.14 -0.31
C ILE A 63 -21.85 -23.43 0.15
N ILE A 64 -23.16 -23.41 0.45
CA ILE A 64 -23.90 -24.57 1.02
C ILE A 64 -24.12 -25.65 -0.03
N GLY A 65 -24.19 -25.26 -1.30
CA GLY A 65 -24.53 -26.17 -2.39
C GLY A 65 -26.05 -26.32 -2.64
N ILE A 66 -26.38 -27.22 -3.56
CA ILE A 66 -27.76 -27.45 -4.01
C ILE A 66 -28.27 -28.78 -3.46
N PRO A 67 -29.49 -28.81 -2.89
CA PRO A 67 -30.09 -30.07 -2.45
C PRO A 67 -30.44 -30.96 -3.65
N GLN A 68 -30.08 -32.23 -3.56
CA GLN A 68 -30.48 -33.27 -4.49
C GLN A 68 -31.27 -34.36 -3.75
N ILE A 69 -32.33 -34.87 -4.39
CA ILE A 69 -33.12 -35.98 -3.85
C ILE A 69 -32.40 -37.28 -4.20
N ARG A 70 -32.07 -38.06 -3.16
CA ARG A 70 -31.55 -39.43 -3.29
C ARG A 70 -32.47 -40.41 -2.53
N GLY A 71 -33.25 -41.13 -3.28
CA GLY A 71 -34.26 -42.01 -2.70
C GLY A 71 -35.32 -41.23 -1.90
N GLU A 72 -35.45 -41.50 -0.60
CA GLU A 72 -36.40 -40.84 0.32
C GLU A 72 -35.74 -39.65 1.08
N THR A 73 -34.49 -39.34 0.84
CA THR A 73 -33.75 -38.29 1.53
C THR A 73 -33.23 -37.21 0.57
N SER A 74 -32.95 -36.03 1.09
CA SER A 74 -32.24 -34.99 0.36
C SER A 74 -30.81 -34.86 0.88
N GLU A 75 -29.82 -34.78 -0.04
CA GLU A 75 -28.42 -34.51 0.26
C GLU A 75 -28.01 -33.19 -0.41
N PHE A 76 -27.12 -32.43 0.24
CA PHE A 76 -26.55 -31.22 -0.35
C PHE A 76 -25.26 -31.57 -1.08
N LEU A 77 -25.18 -31.23 -2.35
CA LEU A 77 -23.92 -31.29 -3.11
C LEU A 77 -23.15 -30.00 -2.94
N PRO A 78 -21.97 -30.04 -2.30
CA PRO A 78 -21.15 -28.85 -2.13
C PRO A 78 -20.62 -28.39 -3.48
N PRO A 79 -20.38 -27.07 -3.64
CA PRO A 79 -19.83 -26.50 -4.88
C PRO A 79 -18.46 -27.11 -5.20
N LYS A 80 -18.21 -27.40 -6.48
CA LYS A 80 -16.94 -27.99 -6.96
C LYS A 80 -15.71 -27.17 -6.54
N MET A 81 -15.86 -25.85 -6.43
CA MET A 81 -14.75 -24.95 -6.03
C MET A 81 -14.27 -25.23 -4.60
N ILE A 82 -15.15 -25.67 -3.70
CA ILE A 82 -14.87 -25.98 -2.30
C ILE A 82 -14.65 -27.47 -2.08
N ALA A 83 -15.42 -28.33 -2.75
CA ALA A 83 -15.41 -29.78 -2.58
C ALA A 83 -14.18 -30.44 -3.23
N ARG A 84 -13.02 -30.29 -2.59
CA ARG A 84 -11.77 -30.90 -3.02
C ARG A 84 -11.45 -32.14 -2.20
N LYS A 85 -10.63 -33.04 -2.75
CA LYS A 85 -10.19 -34.26 -2.07
C LYS A 85 -8.85 -34.08 -1.36
N GLU A 86 -7.99 -33.21 -1.91
CA GLU A 86 -6.66 -32.91 -1.40
C GLU A 86 -6.67 -31.62 -0.58
N PRO A 87 -5.76 -31.46 0.38
CA PRO A 87 -5.67 -30.25 1.18
C PRO A 87 -5.36 -29.01 0.33
N TYR A 88 -5.86 -27.87 0.76
CA TYR A 88 -5.71 -26.60 0.07
C TYR A 88 -5.84 -25.40 1.02
N VAL A 89 -5.37 -24.26 0.58
CA VAL A 89 -5.62 -22.98 1.25
C VAL A 89 -6.96 -22.44 0.75
N LEU A 90 -7.94 -22.32 1.65
CA LEU A 90 -9.21 -21.65 1.38
C LEU A 90 -9.08 -20.19 1.82
N PHE A 91 -9.05 -19.31 0.84
CA PHE A 91 -8.97 -17.86 1.06
C PHE A 91 -10.34 -17.21 0.86
N LEU A 92 -10.87 -16.60 1.91
CA LEU A 92 -12.15 -15.91 1.96
C LEU A 92 -11.89 -14.40 1.91
N ASP A 93 -11.78 -13.85 0.69
CA ASP A 93 -11.54 -12.42 0.52
C ASP A 93 -12.83 -11.61 0.69
N GLU A 94 -12.72 -10.40 1.17
CA GLU A 94 -13.86 -9.51 1.49
C GLU A 94 -14.94 -10.14 2.39
N LEU A 95 -14.53 -11.01 3.32
CA LEU A 95 -15.46 -11.74 4.19
C LEU A 95 -16.39 -10.81 4.99
N ASN A 96 -15.94 -9.63 5.37
CA ASN A 96 -16.76 -8.64 6.07
C ASN A 96 -17.59 -7.73 5.14
N ALA A 97 -17.49 -7.87 3.82
CA ALA A 97 -18.39 -7.23 2.85
C ALA A 97 -19.58 -8.13 2.49
N CYS A 98 -19.55 -9.43 2.87
CA CYS A 98 -20.62 -10.40 2.64
C CYS A 98 -21.93 -10.01 3.31
N THR A 99 -23.04 -10.56 2.79
CA THR A 99 -24.32 -10.56 3.51
C THR A 99 -24.24 -11.41 4.78
N GLN A 100 -25.12 -11.18 5.74
CA GLN A 100 -25.12 -11.96 6.98
C GLN A 100 -25.40 -13.44 6.73
N GLU A 101 -26.20 -13.76 5.72
CA GLU A 101 -26.53 -15.14 5.29
C GLU A 101 -25.26 -15.85 4.79
N VAL A 102 -24.44 -15.17 3.98
CA VAL A 102 -23.15 -15.69 3.50
C VAL A 102 -22.18 -15.86 4.67
N GLN A 103 -22.10 -14.89 5.59
CA GLN A 103 -21.28 -15.02 6.80
C GLN A 103 -21.69 -16.25 7.66
N LYS A 104 -23.00 -16.54 7.77
CA LYS A 104 -23.50 -17.75 8.47
C LYS A 104 -23.07 -19.03 7.75
N ALA A 105 -23.09 -19.05 6.42
CA ALA A 105 -22.65 -20.20 5.65
C ALA A 105 -21.17 -20.49 5.85
N PHE A 106 -20.32 -19.44 5.87
CA PHE A 106 -18.89 -19.56 6.17
C PHE A 106 -18.59 -19.97 7.62
N TYR A 107 -19.49 -19.69 8.56
CA TYR A 107 -19.27 -20.01 9.96
C TYR A 107 -18.94 -21.49 10.19
N SER A 108 -19.71 -22.42 9.62
CA SER A 108 -19.45 -23.85 9.75
C SER A 108 -18.12 -24.26 9.11
N LEU A 109 -17.79 -23.63 7.98
CA LEU A 109 -16.55 -23.88 7.26
C LEU A 109 -15.32 -23.43 8.06
N ILE A 110 -15.41 -22.27 8.69
CA ILE A 110 -14.33 -21.69 9.48
C ILE A 110 -14.18 -22.43 10.83
N HIS A 111 -15.30 -22.73 11.49
CA HIS A 111 -15.31 -23.28 12.85
C HIS A 111 -15.25 -24.81 12.88
N GLU A 112 -16.13 -25.45 12.10
CA GLU A 112 -16.30 -26.90 12.11
C GLU A 112 -15.52 -27.58 10.98
N ARG A 113 -14.91 -26.81 10.08
CA ARG A 113 -14.17 -27.29 8.89
C ARG A 113 -15.05 -28.17 7.99
N ARG A 114 -16.33 -27.86 7.93
CA ARG A 114 -17.31 -28.61 7.13
C ARG A 114 -18.40 -27.71 6.57
N ILE A 115 -19.02 -28.17 5.50
CA ILE A 115 -20.28 -27.66 4.96
C ILE A 115 -21.20 -28.88 4.78
N ARG A 116 -22.29 -28.96 5.57
CA ARG A 116 -23.18 -30.11 5.56
C ARG A 116 -22.37 -31.40 5.75
N GLU A 117 -22.44 -32.30 4.76
CA GLU A 117 -21.77 -33.60 4.74
C GLU A 117 -20.29 -33.52 4.27
N TYR A 118 -19.93 -32.43 3.63
CA TYR A 118 -18.55 -32.23 3.15
C TYR A 118 -17.65 -31.72 4.26
N HIS A 119 -16.52 -32.39 4.47
CA HIS A 119 -15.44 -31.95 5.37
C HIS A 119 -14.24 -31.45 4.57
N LEU A 120 -13.65 -30.36 5.01
CA LEU A 120 -12.37 -29.92 4.46
C LEU A 120 -11.33 -31.01 4.65
N PRO A 121 -10.53 -31.36 3.63
CA PRO A 121 -9.44 -32.32 3.77
C PRO A 121 -8.51 -31.93 4.92
N GLU A 122 -8.00 -32.94 5.62
CA GLU A 122 -7.01 -32.74 6.67
C GLU A 122 -5.78 -32.00 6.10
N GLY A 123 -5.22 -31.05 6.84
CA GLY A 123 -4.16 -30.19 6.35
C GLY A 123 -4.59 -28.97 5.54
N SER A 124 -5.89 -28.84 5.19
CA SER A 124 -6.37 -27.58 4.56
C SER A 124 -6.29 -26.41 5.52
N ILE A 125 -6.03 -25.20 5.00
CA ILE A 125 -5.85 -23.98 5.78
C ILE A 125 -6.94 -22.98 5.41
N VAL A 126 -7.53 -22.29 6.40
CA VAL A 126 -8.57 -21.28 6.17
C VAL A 126 -8.04 -19.90 6.55
N ILE A 127 -8.04 -18.98 5.60
CA ILE A 127 -7.62 -17.57 5.79
C ILE A 127 -8.76 -16.69 5.31
N GLY A 128 -9.14 -15.72 6.12
CA GLY A 128 -10.08 -14.67 5.73
C GLY A 128 -9.36 -13.33 5.58
N ALA A 129 -9.90 -12.44 4.74
CA ALA A 129 -9.46 -11.07 4.68
C ALA A 129 -10.64 -10.10 4.59
N GLY A 130 -10.40 -8.86 4.98
CA GLY A 130 -11.38 -7.80 4.88
C GLY A 130 -10.78 -6.41 5.09
N ASN A 131 -11.57 -5.41 4.69
CA ASN A 131 -11.20 -4.02 4.85
C ASN A 131 -11.73 -3.50 6.20
N ARG A 132 -11.06 -2.50 6.79
CA ARG A 132 -11.56 -1.84 7.99
C ARG A 132 -12.75 -0.93 7.63
N ALA A 133 -13.63 -0.67 8.59
CA ALA A 133 -14.77 0.22 8.39
C ALA A 133 -14.37 1.66 8.00
N GLU A 134 -13.20 2.09 8.43
CA GLU A 134 -12.59 3.38 8.10
C GLU A 134 -12.02 3.42 6.67
N ASP A 135 -11.67 2.26 6.10
CA ASP A 135 -11.04 2.15 4.77
C ASP A 135 -12.06 1.88 3.64
N SER A 136 -13.32 1.61 3.94
CA SER A 136 -14.32 1.25 2.92
C SER A 136 -15.75 1.51 3.37
N ALA A 137 -16.54 2.17 2.52
CA ALA A 137 -17.97 2.45 2.75
C ALA A 137 -18.87 1.19 2.66
N ILE A 138 -18.37 0.08 2.10
CA ILE A 138 -19.14 -1.14 1.82
C ILE A 138 -19.05 -2.15 2.97
N VAL A 139 -18.24 -1.88 3.98
CA VAL A 139 -17.97 -2.80 5.08
C VAL A 139 -19.21 -2.98 5.96
N LYS A 140 -19.62 -4.24 6.13
CA LYS A 140 -20.64 -4.65 7.10
C LYS A 140 -19.96 -5.14 8.38
N THR A 141 -20.68 -5.05 9.50
CA THR A 141 -20.17 -5.56 10.77
C THR A 141 -20.11 -7.09 10.74
N MET A 142 -18.92 -7.65 10.96
CA MET A 142 -18.78 -9.08 11.18
C MET A 142 -19.50 -9.51 12.45
N SER A 143 -20.13 -10.69 12.43
CA SER A 143 -20.77 -11.25 13.61
C SER A 143 -19.74 -11.53 14.72
N SER A 144 -20.10 -11.29 15.98
CA SER A 144 -19.25 -11.61 17.13
C SER A 144 -18.82 -13.09 17.16
N ALA A 145 -19.66 -13.97 16.62
CA ALA A 145 -19.38 -15.39 16.49
C ALA A 145 -18.18 -15.67 15.56
N LEU A 146 -18.07 -15.00 14.43
CA LEU A 146 -16.92 -15.11 13.52
C LEU A 146 -15.68 -14.45 14.10
N LEU A 147 -15.86 -13.24 14.68
CA LEU A 147 -14.75 -12.50 15.29
C LEU A 147 -14.03 -13.34 16.36
N ASN A 148 -14.75 -14.08 17.18
CA ASN A 148 -14.17 -14.87 18.28
C ASN A 148 -13.55 -16.22 17.84
N ARG A 149 -13.57 -16.55 16.57
CA ARG A 149 -13.10 -17.85 16.04
C ARG A 149 -11.89 -17.75 15.12
N MET A 150 -11.46 -16.55 14.85
CA MET A 150 -10.32 -16.30 13.96
C MET A 150 -9.21 -15.55 14.72
N PHE A 151 -7.98 -15.79 14.34
CA PHE A 151 -6.83 -15.03 14.80
C PHE A 151 -6.72 -13.76 13.95
N HIS A 152 -6.86 -12.59 14.56
CA HIS A 152 -6.92 -11.33 13.84
C HIS A 152 -5.55 -10.67 13.76
N VAL A 153 -5.15 -10.28 12.53
CA VAL A 153 -3.91 -9.57 12.24
C VAL A 153 -4.22 -8.34 11.40
N GLN A 154 -3.58 -7.23 11.67
CA GLN A 154 -3.70 -6.02 10.87
C GLN A 154 -2.44 -5.81 10.03
N LEU A 155 -2.61 -5.87 8.70
CA LEU A 155 -1.53 -5.59 7.75
C LEU A 155 -1.38 -4.07 7.56
N LYS A 156 -0.14 -3.58 7.61
CA LYS A 156 0.23 -2.21 7.21
C LYS A 156 1.09 -2.24 5.95
N ALA A 157 1.00 -1.18 5.15
CA ALA A 157 1.94 -0.99 4.05
C ALA A 157 3.34 -0.68 4.60
N ASP A 158 4.35 -1.34 4.05
CA ASP A 158 5.76 -1.03 4.30
C ASP A 158 6.44 -0.70 2.98
N VAL A 159 6.96 0.53 2.90
CA VAL A 159 7.56 1.05 1.66
C VAL A 159 8.82 0.28 1.29
N GLY A 160 9.65 -0.07 2.27
CA GLY A 160 10.90 -0.79 2.03
C GLY A 160 10.65 -2.19 1.47
N GLN A 161 9.66 -2.91 2.01
CA GLN A 161 9.27 -4.23 1.50
C GLN A 161 8.62 -4.12 0.12
N TRP A 162 7.79 -3.10 -0.09
CA TRP A 162 7.19 -2.88 -1.40
C TRP A 162 8.23 -2.59 -2.48
N ILE A 163 9.25 -1.77 -2.19
CA ILE A 163 10.34 -1.47 -3.13
C ILE A 163 11.10 -2.75 -3.50
N LYS A 164 11.45 -3.59 -2.51
CA LYS A 164 12.12 -4.88 -2.77
C LYS A 164 11.28 -5.79 -3.66
N TRP A 165 9.99 -5.90 -3.37
CA TRP A 165 9.04 -6.65 -4.17
C TRP A 165 8.92 -6.07 -5.59
N ALA A 166 8.75 -4.75 -5.70
CA ALA A 166 8.62 -4.07 -6.99
C ALA A 166 9.85 -4.26 -7.89
N GLN A 167 11.06 -4.29 -7.29
CA GLN A 167 12.31 -4.59 -7.99
C GLN A 167 12.36 -6.05 -8.46
N ALA A 168 11.96 -7.00 -7.61
CA ALA A 168 11.93 -8.42 -7.93
C ALA A 168 10.92 -8.76 -9.04
N GLU A 169 9.75 -8.13 -9.00
CA GLU A 169 8.71 -8.24 -10.05
C GLU A 169 9.05 -7.44 -11.32
N GLY A 170 10.14 -6.68 -11.28
CA GLY A 170 10.58 -5.86 -12.40
C GLY A 170 9.59 -4.76 -12.77
N LEU A 171 8.99 -4.07 -11.79
CA LEU A 171 8.15 -2.91 -12.07
C LEU A 171 8.94 -1.84 -12.83
N HIS A 172 8.20 -0.93 -13.52
CA HIS A 172 8.83 0.11 -14.31
C HIS A 172 9.74 1.00 -13.45
N PRO A 173 11.02 1.26 -13.84
CA PRO A 173 11.99 2.00 -13.03
C PRO A 173 11.48 3.37 -12.57
N TRP A 174 10.73 4.10 -13.40
CA TRP A 174 10.17 5.40 -13.02
C TRP A 174 9.25 5.33 -11.81
N VAL A 175 8.49 4.24 -11.67
CA VAL A 175 7.58 4.03 -10.52
C VAL A 175 8.39 3.73 -9.27
N ILE A 176 9.39 2.85 -9.37
CA ILE A 176 10.25 2.47 -8.24
C ILE A 176 11.03 3.70 -7.75
N ASP A 177 11.71 4.39 -8.65
CA ASP A 177 12.52 5.56 -8.32
C ASP A 177 11.68 6.72 -7.75
N TYR A 178 10.45 6.89 -8.26
CA TYR A 178 9.53 7.87 -7.71
C TYR A 178 9.14 7.54 -6.26
N ILE A 179 8.78 6.30 -5.96
CA ILE A 179 8.41 5.90 -4.60
C ILE A 179 9.60 5.92 -3.64
N ILE A 180 10.82 5.66 -4.13
CA ILE A 180 12.04 5.87 -3.32
C ILE A 180 12.17 7.34 -2.91
N GLN A 181 11.86 8.29 -3.81
CA GLN A 181 11.92 9.73 -3.54
C GLN A 181 10.70 10.25 -2.75
N ARG A 182 9.54 9.62 -2.93
CA ARG A 182 8.27 9.99 -2.29
C ARG A 182 7.60 8.76 -1.67
N PRO A 183 8.19 8.23 -0.59
CA PRO A 183 7.65 7.05 0.11
C PRO A 183 6.24 7.29 0.68
N ASP A 184 5.91 8.53 1.03
CA ASP A 184 4.59 8.99 1.46
C ASP A 184 3.50 8.87 0.40
N HIS A 185 3.85 8.73 -0.88
CA HIS A 185 2.91 8.57 -1.98
C HIS A 185 2.55 7.12 -2.32
N LEU A 186 3.20 6.13 -1.68
CA LEU A 186 2.87 4.72 -1.93
C LEU A 186 1.41 4.40 -1.62
N PHE A 187 0.87 5.03 -0.57
CA PHE A 187 -0.49 4.80 -0.12
C PHE A 187 -1.17 6.12 0.26
N SER A 188 -2.41 6.28 -0.17
CA SER A 188 -3.31 7.35 0.28
C SER A 188 -4.57 6.75 0.89
N GLU A 189 -5.20 7.47 1.80
CA GLU A 189 -6.53 7.09 2.28
C GLU A 189 -7.53 7.07 1.11
N PRO A 190 -8.51 6.15 1.12
CA PRO A 190 -9.56 6.13 0.12
C PRO A 190 -10.32 7.47 0.11
N PRO A 191 -10.50 8.10 -1.06
CA PRO A 191 -11.23 9.36 -1.15
C PRO A 191 -12.72 9.14 -0.84
N LYS A 192 -13.40 10.21 -0.46
CA LYS A 192 -14.86 10.20 -0.24
C LYS A 192 -15.65 10.33 -1.55
N THR A 193 -14.98 10.70 -2.62
CA THR A 193 -15.48 10.89 -3.98
C THR A 193 -15.08 9.69 -4.86
N GLU A 194 -15.80 9.52 -6.01
CA GLU A 194 -15.49 8.47 -6.97
C GLU A 194 -14.29 8.86 -7.84
N GLU A 195 -13.09 8.75 -7.27
CA GLU A 195 -11.84 9.08 -7.96
C GLU A 195 -10.75 8.04 -7.68
N PRO A 196 -9.77 7.88 -8.58
CA PRO A 196 -8.62 7.01 -8.35
C PRO A 196 -7.82 7.47 -7.12
N PHE A 197 -7.21 6.51 -6.42
CA PHE A 197 -6.36 6.80 -5.28
C PHE A 197 -5.13 5.89 -5.25
N SER A 198 -4.06 6.38 -4.62
CA SER A 198 -2.76 5.73 -4.66
C SER A 198 -2.66 4.58 -3.66
N THR A 199 -2.32 3.40 -4.17
CA THR A 199 -2.08 2.18 -3.41
C THR A 199 -0.96 1.38 -4.08
N PRO A 200 -0.34 0.40 -3.42
CA PRO A 200 0.56 -0.56 -4.05
C PRO A 200 0.02 -1.13 -5.38
N ARG A 201 -1.28 -1.46 -5.43
CA ARG A 201 -1.94 -1.96 -6.64
C ARG A 201 -2.01 -0.91 -7.75
N SER A 202 -2.37 0.33 -7.44
CA SER A 202 -2.50 1.39 -8.45
C SER A 202 -1.15 1.80 -9.04
N TRP A 203 -0.08 1.77 -8.24
CA TRP A 203 1.29 1.95 -8.73
C TRP A 203 1.75 0.81 -9.63
N HIS A 204 1.35 -0.43 -9.35
CA HIS A 204 1.59 -1.57 -10.24
C HIS A 204 0.86 -1.40 -11.56
N MET A 205 -0.43 -1.01 -11.54
CA MET A 205 -1.20 -0.72 -12.76
C MET A 205 -0.54 0.38 -13.61
N LEU A 206 -0.06 1.45 -13.00
CA LEU A 206 0.69 2.49 -13.71
C LEU A 206 1.98 1.94 -14.30
N SER A 207 2.71 1.10 -13.56
CA SER A 207 3.92 0.42 -14.05
C SER A 207 3.64 -0.41 -15.30
N ASP A 208 2.57 -1.19 -15.30
CA ASP A 208 2.19 -2.01 -16.45
C ASP A 208 1.86 -1.14 -17.66
N ALA A 209 1.08 -0.07 -17.47
CA ALA A 209 0.80 0.88 -18.53
C ALA A 209 2.08 1.51 -19.12
N LEU A 210 3.01 1.94 -18.26
CA LEU A 210 4.29 2.51 -18.71
C LEU A 210 5.13 1.51 -19.50
N LYS A 211 5.13 0.22 -19.10
CA LYS A 211 5.85 -0.84 -19.82
C LYS A 211 5.24 -1.08 -21.21
N GLU A 212 3.91 -1.19 -21.30
CA GLU A 212 3.22 -1.40 -22.57
C GLU A 212 3.44 -0.24 -23.56
N TYR A 213 3.51 0.98 -23.06
CA TYR A 213 3.88 2.16 -23.87
C TYR A 213 5.39 2.35 -24.04
N ARG A 214 6.24 1.44 -23.52
CA ARG A 214 7.70 1.51 -23.56
C ARG A 214 8.26 2.87 -23.11
N ALA A 215 7.74 3.37 -22.00
CA ALA A 215 8.16 4.63 -21.43
C ALA A 215 9.66 4.61 -21.10
N GLY A 216 10.38 5.65 -21.53
CA GLY A 216 11.84 5.72 -21.42
C GLY A 216 12.62 5.18 -22.60
N GLU A 217 12.05 4.23 -23.37
CA GLU A 217 12.62 3.76 -24.64
C GLU A 217 12.09 4.57 -25.84
N GLN A 218 10.83 4.97 -25.77
CA GLN A 218 10.16 5.77 -26.79
C GLN A 218 9.71 7.12 -26.20
N ASP A 219 9.62 8.15 -27.05
CA ASP A 219 9.11 9.45 -26.64
C ASP A 219 7.58 9.39 -26.55
N ILE A 220 7.08 9.35 -25.30
CA ILE A 220 5.66 9.37 -24.98
C ILE A 220 5.20 10.81 -24.81
N SER A 221 4.05 11.16 -25.39
CA SER A 221 3.48 12.49 -25.24
C SER A 221 3.14 12.80 -23.78
N GLN A 222 3.23 14.08 -23.39
CA GLN A 222 2.85 14.50 -22.04
C GLN A 222 1.37 14.23 -21.74
N GLU A 223 0.51 14.28 -22.75
CA GLU A 223 -0.92 13.97 -22.63
C GLU A 223 -1.16 12.49 -22.34
N THR A 224 -0.41 11.59 -23.00
CA THR A 224 -0.48 10.15 -22.72
C THR A 224 0.01 9.82 -21.32
N LEU A 225 1.13 10.40 -20.88
CA LEU A 225 1.62 10.23 -19.51
C LEU A 225 0.62 10.78 -18.48
N LYS A 226 0.03 11.93 -18.76
CA LYS A 226 -1.01 12.52 -17.92
C LYS A 226 -2.21 11.60 -17.80
N MET A 227 -2.72 11.08 -18.91
CA MET A 227 -3.84 10.15 -18.94
C MET A 227 -3.54 8.92 -18.08
N MET A 228 -2.38 8.26 -18.23
CA MET A 228 -2.00 7.08 -17.47
C MET A 228 -1.90 7.36 -15.97
N ALA A 229 -1.24 8.47 -15.59
CA ALA A 229 -1.06 8.81 -14.18
C ALA A 229 -2.40 9.12 -13.49
N TYR A 230 -3.25 9.94 -14.10
CA TYR A 230 -4.55 10.31 -13.52
C TYR A 230 -5.59 9.18 -13.57
N ALA A 231 -5.41 8.19 -14.44
CA ALA A 231 -6.27 7.01 -14.46
C ALA A 231 -6.01 6.05 -13.29
N CYS A 232 -4.82 6.12 -12.66
CA CYS A 232 -4.40 5.17 -11.63
C CYS A 232 -4.25 5.79 -10.25
N LEU A 233 -3.88 7.07 -10.15
CA LEU A 233 -3.38 7.68 -8.92
C LEU A 233 -4.30 8.80 -8.42
N LEU A 234 -4.19 9.11 -7.14
CA LEU A 234 -4.75 10.34 -6.57
C LEU A 234 -4.23 11.55 -7.36
N GLU A 235 -5.09 12.53 -7.63
CA GLU A 235 -4.77 13.69 -8.47
C GLU A 235 -3.44 14.36 -8.09
N GLN A 236 -3.23 14.61 -6.79
CA GLN A 236 -2.00 15.22 -6.30
C GLN A 236 -0.77 14.36 -6.61
N HIS A 237 -0.86 13.03 -6.39
CA HIS A 237 0.26 12.11 -6.66
C HIS A 237 0.53 11.98 -8.16
N ALA A 238 -0.52 11.98 -8.99
CA ALA A 238 -0.39 11.99 -10.45
C ALA A 238 0.34 13.24 -10.94
N GLY A 239 -0.03 14.43 -10.45
CA GLY A 239 0.65 15.69 -10.78
C GLY A 239 2.13 15.68 -10.39
N MET A 240 2.45 15.16 -9.20
CA MET A 240 3.83 15.04 -8.71
C MET A 240 4.64 14.00 -9.49
N PHE A 241 4.03 12.87 -9.89
CA PHE A 241 4.67 11.89 -10.76
C PHE A 241 5.00 12.48 -12.14
N LEU A 242 4.11 13.28 -12.71
CA LEU A 242 4.37 13.97 -13.97
C LEU A 242 5.51 15.00 -13.85
N ALA A 243 5.56 15.74 -12.74
CA ALA A 243 6.69 16.63 -12.45
C ALA A 243 8.01 15.86 -12.36
N TYR A 244 8.00 14.71 -11.69
CA TYR A 244 9.16 13.80 -11.64
C TYR A 244 9.59 13.34 -13.05
N THR A 245 8.67 12.92 -13.92
CA THR A 245 9.03 12.50 -15.30
C THR A 245 9.66 13.63 -16.11
N LYS A 246 9.32 14.90 -15.82
CA LYS A 246 10.02 16.06 -16.42
C LYS A 246 11.47 16.19 -15.91
N THR A 247 11.75 15.81 -14.65
CA THR A 247 13.14 15.83 -14.13
C THR A 247 14.03 14.85 -14.87
N LEU A 248 13.48 13.69 -15.27
CA LEU A 248 14.24 12.70 -16.05
C LEU A 248 14.64 13.19 -17.45
N ARG A 249 13.84 14.09 -18.02
CA ARG A 249 14.13 14.72 -19.32
C ARG A 249 15.03 15.95 -19.19
N ASN A 250 14.98 16.63 -18.07
CA ASN A 250 15.75 17.84 -17.76
C ASN A 250 16.74 17.47 -16.66
N THR A 251 18.01 17.59 -16.82
CA THR A 251 19.14 17.27 -15.93
C THR A 251 19.04 17.81 -14.47
N HIS A 252 17.87 17.88 -13.87
CA HIS A 252 17.63 18.34 -12.51
C HIS A 252 17.35 17.17 -11.57
N LEU A 253 18.39 16.42 -11.21
CA LEU A 253 18.30 15.38 -10.21
C LEU A 253 18.52 15.97 -8.81
N LEU A 254 17.71 15.59 -7.84
CA LEU A 254 17.83 16.05 -6.45
C LEU A 254 19.23 15.77 -5.88
N ASP A 255 19.81 14.60 -6.19
CA ASP A 255 21.16 14.25 -5.73
C ASP A 255 22.25 15.18 -6.27
N ASP A 256 22.12 15.66 -7.51
CA ASP A 256 23.05 16.64 -8.08
C ASP A 256 22.91 18.01 -7.41
N ILE A 257 21.68 18.39 -7.03
CA ILE A 257 21.45 19.64 -6.27
C ILE A 257 22.04 19.50 -4.85
N ILE A 258 21.82 18.38 -4.17
CA ILE A 258 22.40 18.08 -2.84
C ILE A 258 23.94 18.05 -2.92
N ALA A 259 24.50 17.51 -4.01
CA ALA A 259 25.94 17.48 -4.24
C ALA A 259 26.52 18.82 -4.76
N GLN A 260 25.67 19.85 -4.92
CA GLN A 260 26.04 21.17 -5.48
C GLN A 260 26.59 21.12 -6.92
N LYS A 261 26.27 20.09 -7.66
CA LYS A 261 26.58 19.92 -9.09
C LYS A 261 25.55 20.59 -9.98
N ALA A 262 24.31 20.72 -9.51
CA ALA A 262 23.22 21.42 -10.18
C ALA A 262 22.59 22.46 -9.24
N LYS A 263 21.82 23.39 -9.81
CA LYS A 263 21.05 24.40 -9.08
C LYS A 263 19.57 24.04 -9.09
N TRP A 264 18.83 24.58 -8.14
CA TRP A 264 17.38 24.52 -8.16
C TRP A 264 16.84 25.13 -9.47
N PRO A 265 15.79 24.55 -10.09
CA PRO A 265 15.15 25.17 -11.24
C PRO A 265 14.48 26.49 -10.80
N ASP A 266 14.87 27.59 -11.43
CA ASP A 266 14.47 28.96 -11.08
C ASP A 266 13.46 29.58 -12.06
N LYS A 267 13.23 28.92 -13.21
CA LYS A 267 12.31 29.40 -14.23
C LYS A 267 10.84 29.16 -13.88
N PRO A 268 9.93 30.11 -14.12
CA PRO A 268 8.50 29.96 -13.83
C PRO A 268 7.84 28.72 -14.45
N GLU A 269 8.27 28.31 -15.63
CA GLU A 269 7.80 27.13 -16.36
C GLU A 269 8.14 25.80 -15.68
N ASN A 270 9.11 25.81 -14.77
CA ASN A 270 9.55 24.64 -14.00
C ASN A 270 9.09 24.67 -12.53
N ARG A 271 8.03 25.45 -12.23
CA ARG A 271 7.53 25.58 -10.84
C ARG A 271 7.04 24.25 -10.27
N ASP A 272 6.43 23.41 -11.10
CA ASP A 272 6.01 22.04 -10.73
C ASP A 272 7.20 21.13 -10.42
N VAL A 273 8.28 21.23 -11.21
CA VAL A 273 9.54 20.52 -10.97
C VAL A 273 10.20 21.00 -9.68
N LEU A 274 10.27 22.33 -9.48
CA LEU A 274 10.80 22.91 -8.24
C LEU A 274 10.04 22.41 -7.01
N TYR A 275 8.71 22.41 -7.08
CA TYR A 275 7.86 21.92 -6.00
C TYR A 275 8.10 20.43 -5.73
N PHE A 276 8.14 19.58 -6.78
CA PHE A 276 8.47 18.17 -6.64
C PHE A 276 9.82 17.94 -5.95
N LEU A 277 10.88 18.60 -6.43
CA LEU A 277 12.23 18.49 -5.86
C LEU A 277 12.29 18.96 -4.41
N ALA A 278 11.59 20.04 -4.07
CA ALA A 278 11.50 20.57 -2.71
C ALA A 278 10.81 19.59 -1.75
N GLN A 279 9.72 18.96 -2.18
CA GLN A 279 9.01 17.95 -1.38
C GLN A 279 9.83 16.64 -1.27
N SER A 280 10.51 16.23 -2.33
CA SER A 280 11.44 15.08 -2.29
C SER A 280 12.62 15.34 -1.35
N PHE A 281 13.12 16.58 -1.33
CA PHE A 281 14.16 17.01 -0.39
C PHE A 281 13.65 16.97 1.07
N ARG A 282 12.40 17.44 1.33
CA ARG A 282 11.78 17.30 2.64
C ARG A 282 11.68 15.84 3.08
N ALA A 283 11.20 14.94 2.22
CA ALA A 283 11.10 13.52 2.51
C ALA A 283 12.47 12.93 2.89
N ARG A 284 13.52 13.33 2.19
CA ARG A 284 14.89 12.93 2.49
C ARG A 284 15.41 13.49 3.83
N LEU A 285 15.08 14.73 4.17
CA LEU A 285 15.41 15.30 5.49
C LEU A 285 14.74 14.50 6.62
N LEU A 286 13.48 14.12 6.46
CA LEU A 286 12.76 13.29 7.44
C LEU A 286 13.38 11.90 7.60
N ALA A 287 13.85 11.29 6.52
CA ALA A 287 14.47 9.98 6.53
C ALA A 287 15.91 9.98 7.11
N GLU A 288 16.71 10.99 6.81
CA GLU A 288 18.14 11.01 7.15
C GLU A 288 18.45 11.76 8.45
N LEU A 289 17.66 12.79 8.82
CA LEU A 289 17.93 13.55 10.04
C LEU A 289 17.46 12.80 11.29
N PRO A 290 18.33 12.60 12.28
CA PRO A 290 17.94 11.94 13.53
C PRO A 290 17.03 12.85 14.36
N LYS A 291 16.10 12.24 15.12
CA LYS A 291 15.16 12.96 15.98
C LYS A 291 15.86 13.77 17.08
N SER A 292 17.07 13.39 17.50
CA SER A 292 17.86 14.09 18.53
C SER A 292 19.22 14.51 17.99
N LYS A 293 19.72 15.68 18.45
CA LYS A 293 21.04 16.20 18.12
C LYS A 293 22.18 15.46 18.87
N GLN A 294 21.86 14.70 19.92
CA GLN A 294 22.86 13.98 20.71
C GLN A 294 23.42 12.76 19.94
N GLY A 295 24.75 12.68 19.82
CA GLY A 295 25.42 11.57 19.14
C GLY A 295 25.43 11.64 17.63
N ILE A 296 25.11 12.76 17.03
CA ILE A 296 25.14 12.96 15.56
C ILE A 296 26.58 12.85 15.04
N SER A 297 26.78 12.06 13.97
CA SER A 297 28.06 11.99 13.26
C SER A 297 28.42 13.31 12.57
N GLY A 298 29.74 13.58 12.40
CA GLY A 298 30.21 14.79 11.71
C GLY A 298 29.69 14.90 10.26
N GLY A 299 29.52 13.75 9.57
CA GLY A 299 28.94 13.70 8.23
C GLY A 299 27.49 14.16 8.20
N MET A 300 26.69 13.77 9.20
CA MET A 300 25.29 14.12 9.32
C MET A 300 25.07 15.59 9.71
N LEU A 301 25.95 16.14 10.54
CA LEU A 301 25.99 17.60 10.81
C LEU A 301 26.31 18.38 9.55
N SER A 302 27.28 17.93 8.75
CA SER A 302 27.62 18.55 7.46
C SER A 302 26.45 18.51 6.49
N PHE A 303 25.70 17.41 6.45
CA PHE A 303 24.46 17.31 5.64
C PHE A 303 23.41 18.31 6.13
N ALA A 304 23.14 18.40 7.43
CA ALA A 304 22.18 19.35 8.00
C ALA A 304 22.55 20.83 7.69
N TYR A 305 23.82 21.20 7.76
CA TYR A 305 24.27 22.55 7.39
C TYR A 305 24.07 22.85 5.90
N ARG A 306 24.37 21.88 5.04
CA ARG A 306 24.09 22.02 3.58
C ARG A 306 22.59 22.15 3.33
N ALA A 307 21.78 21.29 3.95
CA ALA A 307 20.33 21.30 3.84
C ALA A 307 19.75 22.68 4.22
N LYS A 308 20.23 23.29 5.30
CA LYS A 308 19.84 24.64 5.68
C LYS A 308 20.21 25.68 4.61
N GLY A 309 21.39 25.57 3.98
CA GLY A 309 21.79 26.40 2.86
C GLY A 309 20.86 26.25 1.66
N MET A 310 20.49 25.03 1.32
CA MET A 310 19.56 24.70 0.23
C MET A 310 18.16 25.29 0.46
N ILE A 311 17.65 25.25 1.71
CA ILE A 311 16.38 25.90 2.07
C ILE A 311 16.46 27.41 1.89
N LYS A 312 17.60 28.04 2.21
CA LYS A 312 17.83 29.47 1.95
C LYS A 312 17.77 29.81 0.47
N GLU A 313 18.45 29.03 -0.37
CA GLU A 313 18.42 29.20 -1.82
C GLU A 313 16.99 29.04 -2.36
N LEU A 314 16.27 28.00 -1.91
CA LEU A 314 14.89 27.76 -2.28
C LEU A 314 13.98 28.93 -1.88
N ALA A 315 14.16 29.52 -0.69
CA ALA A 315 13.40 30.67 -0.23
C ALA A 315 13.63 31.93 -1.07
N VAL A 316 14.80 32.09 -1.67
CA VAL A 316 15.09 33.18 -2.61
C VAL A 316 14.38 32.97 -3.93
N ILE A 317 14.29 31.74 -4.42
CA ILE A 317 13.64 31.39 -5.69
C ILE A 317 12.10 31.42 -5.54
N ASN A 318 11.59 30.75 -4.51
CA ASN A 318 10.16 30.71 -4.22
C ASN A 318 9.92 30.51 -2.70
N PHE A 319 9.50 31.57 -2.04
CA PHE A 319 9.28 31.58 -0.59
C PHE A 319 8.16 30.62 -0.15
N GLU A 320 7.05 30.54 -0.89
CA GLU A 320 5.93 29.64 -0.57
C GLU A 320 6.36 28.17 -0.60
N ILE A 321 7.10 27.75 -1.63
CA ILE A 321 7.61 26.38 -1.74
C ILE A 321 8.61 26.08 -0.61
N ALA A 322 9.48 27.02 -0.26
CA ALA A 322 10.40 26.85 0.87
C ALA A 322 9.64 26.74 2.21
N GLN A 323 8.60 27.53 2.42
CA GLN A 323 7.73 27.44 3.59
C GLN A 323 7.03 26.09 3.68
N MET A 324 6.43 25.60 2.59
CA MET A 324 5.83 24.27 2.52
C MET A 324 6.83 23.13 2.76
N THR A 325 8.11 23.34 2.44
CA THR A 325 9.18 22.35 2.68
C THR A 325 9.47 22.19 4.18
N VAL A 326 9.33 23.24 4.98
CA VAL A 326 9.61 23.22 6.42
C VAL A 326 8.36 23.09 7.29
N ALA A 327 7.18 23.48 6.79
CA ALA A 327 5.92 23.43 7.52
C ALA A 327 5.48 22.00 7.84
N ALA A 328 4.75 21.86 8.96
CA ALA A 328 4.23 20.56 9.45
C ALA A 328 2.75 20.33 9.11
N ASP A 329 2.20 20.96 8.08
CA ASP A 329 0.76 20.94 7.73
C ASP A 329 0.20 19.52 7.56
N GLY A 330 -0.20 18.89 8.70
CA GLY A 330 -0.76 17.53 8.75
C GLY A 330 0.24 16.38 8.48
N ALA A 331 1.51 16.70 8.18
CA ALA A 331 2.58 15.75 7.91
C ALA A 331 3.55 15.62 9.11
N GLU A 332 4.40 14.60 9.10
CA GLU A 332 5.47 14.44 10.09
C GLU A 332 6.37 15.70 10.11
N ALA A 333 6.63 16.24 11.30
CA ALA A 333 7.47 17.42 11.46
C ALA A 333 8.95 17.08 11.30
N LEU A 334 9.73 18.01 10.74
CA LEU A 334 11.20 17.92 10.76
C LEU A 334 11.70 17.94 12.21
N PRO A 335 12.87 17.33 12.53
CA PRO A 335 13.39 17.30 13.90
C PRO A 335 13.51 18.69 14.53
N ASP A 336 13.06 18.87 15.78
CA ASP A 336 13.00 20.15 16.47
C ASP A 336 14.34 20.89 16.48
N TRP A 337 15.44 20.17 16.67
CA TRP A 337 16.77 20.76 16.67
C TRP A 337 17.13 21.36 15.31
N PHE A 338 16.69 20.74 14.20
CA PHE A 338 16.93 21.25 12.85
C PHE A 338 16.01 22.45 12.56
N MET A 339 14.75 22.38 12.99
CA MET A 339 13.80 23.50 12.90
C MET A 339 14.31 24.73 13.64
N MET A 340 14.89 24.58 14.84
CA MET A 340 15.51 25.69 15.58
C MET A 340 16.67 26.34 14.82
N GLU A 341 17.48 25.55 14.09
CA GLU A 341 18.54 26.09 13.23
C GLU A 341 17.98 26.87 12.02
N ILE A 342 16.82 26.45 11.49
CA ILE A 342 16.13 27.17 10.41
C ILE A 342 15.51 28.47 10.93
N ILE A 343 14.77 28.42 12.04
CA ILE A 343 14.10 29.58 12.64
C ILE A 343 15.11 30.68 12.97
N ARG A 344 16.27 30.31 13.49
CA ARG A 344 17.33 31.27 13.83
C ARG A 344 17.80 32.10 12.62
N ASP A 345 17.91 31.46 11.45
CA ASP A 345 18.47 32.10 10.26
C ASP A 345 17.38 32.59 9.27
N LEU A 346 16.21 31.99 9.31
CA LEU A 346 15.06 32.24 8.43
C LEU A 346 13.74 32.33 9.24
N PRO A 347 13.61 33.27 10.17
CA PRO A 347 12.44 33.30 11.07
C PRO A 347 11.09 33.47 10.35
N ARG A 348 11.09 34.05 9.14
CA ARG A 348 9.87 34.24 8.34
C ARG A 348 9.33 32.97 7.67
N LEU A 349 10.12 31.88 7.63
CA LEU A 349 9.68 30.62 7.02
C LEU A 349 8.74 29.81 7.92
N VAL A 350 8.71 30.07 9.22
CA VAL A 350 8.03 29.25 10.23
C VAL A 350 6.96 30.06 10.97
N GLY A 351 6.82 31.36 10.63
CA GLY A 351 5.86 32.29 11.26
C GLY A 351 4.51 32.35 10.56
#